data_347ec0af920d9a88edbb8ec4e862ad5b
#
_entry.id   347ec0af920d9a88edbb8ec4e862ad5b
#
_cell.length_a   1.000
_cell.length_b   1.000
_cell.length_c   1.000
_cell.angle_alpha   90.00
_cell.angle_beta   90.00
_cell.angle_gamma   90.00
#
_symmetry.space_group_name_H-M   'P 1'
#
loop_
_entity.id
_entity.type
_entity.pdbx_description
1 polymer ?
#
loop_
_entity_poly.entity_id
_entity_poly.type
_entity_poly.pdbx_seq_one_letter_code
_entity_poly.pdbx_strand_id
1 'polypeptide(L)'
;HFTLNVYSNSNVSDLVRVQYCGSVDYWSEMPKVFHESKINLNFTIPNIKSGIPLRIWDVLGAGGFLMTNYQAEIPLYFKEGEDLICFDGVEDLAEKAGYYLEHEKERREIARNGYEKVKQHHSYVNRIETILETIA
;
A
#
# COMPACT_ATOMS: atom_id res chain seq x y z
N HIS A 1 -22.05 0.97 0.86
CA HIS A 1 -21.59 -0.14 0.01
C HIS A 1 -20.36 0.33 -0.78
N PHE A 2 -19.28 -0.42 -0.72
CA PHE A 2 -18.09 -0.23 -1.53
C PHE A 2 -17.80 -1.50 -2.33
N THR A 3 -17.10 -1.35 -3.46
CA THR A 3 -16.68 -2.45 -4.31
C THR A 3 -15.24 -2.82 -3.97
N LEU A 4 -15.00 -4.09 -3.63
CA LEU A 4 -13.66 -4.64 -3.45
C LEU A 4 -13.20 -5.27 -4.76
N ASN A 5 -12.21 -4.66 -5.41
CA ASN A 5 -11.60 -5.18 -6.61
C ASN A 5 -10.44 -6.12 -6.25
N VAL A 6 -10.41 -7.29 -6.86
CA VAL A 6 -9.33 -8.28 -6.66
C VAL A 6 -8.62 -8.52 -7.98
N TYR A 7 -7.33 -8.26 -8.00
CA TYR A 7 -6.43 -8.53 -9.13
C TYR A 7 -5.56 -9.73 -8.79
N SER A 8 -5.70 -10.82 -9.53
CA SER A 8 -5.00 -12.07 -9.27
C SER A 8 -4.87 -12.91 -10.53
N ASN A 9 -3.79 -13.69 -10.61
CA ASN A 9 -3.62 -14.73 -11.62
C ASN A 9 -4.44 -16.01 -11.29
N SER A 10 -4.90 -16.13 -10.05
CA SER A 10 -5.73 -17.25 -9.60
C SER A 10 -7.21 -16.86 -9.62
N ASN A 11 -8.08 -17.79 -9.98
CA ASN A 11 -9.51 -17.58 -9.90
C ASN A 11 -9.95 -17.44 -8.43
N VAL A 12 -10.64 -16.35 -8.13
CA VAL A 12 -11.19 -16.03 -6.81
C VAL A 12 -12.73 -15.97 -6.84
N SER A 13 -13.35 -16.68 -7.78
CA SER A 13 -14.81 -16.69 -7.97
C SER A 13 -15.61 -17.10 -6.74
N ASP A 14 -14.99 -17.84 -5.82
CA ASP A 14 -15.63 -18.31 -4.59
C ASP A 14 -15.74 -17.22 -3.50
N LEU A 15 -15.10 -16.06 -3.71
CA LEU A 15 -15.21 -14.93 -2.79
C LEU A 15 -16.52 -14.17 -3.04
N VAL A 16 -17.30 -14.02 -1.99
CA VAL A 16 -18.57 -13.30 -2.03
C VAL A 16 -18.34 -11.79 -1.94
N ARG A 17 -19.04 -11.02 -2.77
CA ARG A 17 -19.01 -9.54 -2.78
C ARG A 17 -17.68 -8.92 -3.21
N VAL A 18 -16.91 -9.59 -4.03
CA VAL A 18 -15.72 -9.04 -4.67
C VAL A 18 -15.91 -8.96 -6.19
N GLN A 19 -15.24 -8.01 -6.82
CA GLN A 19 -15.12 -7.94 -8.26
C GLN A 19 -13.76 -8.48 -8.66
N TYR A 20 -13.77 -9.62 -9.36
CA TYR A 20 -12.53 -10.16 -9.93
C TYR A 20 -12.19 -9.40 -11.21
N CYS A 21 -11.01 -8.79 -11.23
CA CYS A 21 -10.52 -7.93 -12.32
C CYS A 21 -9.45 -8.62 -13.18
N GLY A 22 -9.14 -9.89 -12.92
CA GLY A 22 -8.10 -10.62 -13.64
C GLY A 22 -6.69 -10.24 -13.20
N SER A 23 -5.72 -10.54 -14.07
CA SER A 23 -4.33 -10.11 -13.89
C SER A 23 -4.06 -8.85 -14.69
N VAL A 24 -3.17 -8.03 -14.19
CA VAL A 24 -2.67 -6.83 -14.86
C VAL A 24 -1.15 -6.88 -14.96
N ASP A 25 -0.59 -6.24 -15.98
CA ASP A 25 0.85 -6.14 -16.12
C ASP A 25 1.45 -5.31 -14.97
N TYR A 26 2.47 -5.88 -14.33
CA TYR A 26 3.07 -5.28 -13.13
C TYR A 26 3.72 -3.92 -13.40
N TRP A 27 4.33 -3.74 -14.55
CA TRP A 27 5.10 -2.54 -14.86
C TRP A 27 4.26 -1.41 -15.48
N SER A 28 3.32 -1.76 -16.33
CA SER A 28 2.56 -0.78 -17.12
C SER A 28 1.17 -0.46 -16.56
N GLU A 29 0.52 -1.43 -15.91
CA GLU A 29 -0.87 -1.32 -15.49
C GLU A 29 -1.03 -1.21 -13.98
N MET A 30 -0.28 -1.99 -13.20
CA MET A 30 -0.42 -2.04 -11.73
C MET A 30 -0.22 -0.68 -11.06
N PRO A 31 0.74 0.18 -11.46
CA PRO A 31 0.87 1.51 -10.87
C PRO A 31 -0.37 2.39 -11.06
N LYS A 32 -1.06 2.25 -12.20
CA LYS A 32 -2.31 2.97 -12.45
C LYS A 32 -3.43 2.48 -11.54
N VAL A 33 -3.54 1.16 -11.39
CA VAL A 33 -4.50 0.54 -10.45
C VAL A 33 -4.29 1.07 -9.04
N PHE A 34 -3.04 1.14 -8.56
CA PHE A 34 -2.74 1.68 -7.23
C PHE A 34 -3.10 3.16 -7.11
N HIS A 35 -2.80 3.95 -8.12
CA HIS A 35 -3.09 5.39 -8.12
C HIS A 35 -4.59 5.70 -8.18
N GLU A 36 -5.33 4.97 -8.99
CA GLU A 36 -6.76 5.20 -9.23
C GLU A 36 -7.66 4.59 -8.15
N SER A 37 -7.17 3.59 -7.42
CA SER A 37 -7.91 2.97 -6.31
C SER A 37 -8.05 3.95 -5.15
N LYS A 38 -9.27 4.07 -4.61
CA LYS A 38 -9.51 4.92 -3.44
C LYS A 38 -8.74 4.44 -2.22
N ILE A 39 -8.68 3.13 -2.02
CA ILE A 39 -7.94 2.47 -0.94
C ILE A 39 -7.24 1.24 -1.52
N ASN A 40 -5.97 1.10 -1.24
CA ASN A 40 -5.20 -0.11 -1.51
C ASN A 40 -4.97 -0.86 -0.20
N LEU A 41 -5.25 -2.16 -0.21
CA LEU A 41 -5.09 -3.01 0.96
C LEU A 41 -3.84 -3.89 0.81
N ASN A 42 -3.04 -3.95 1.86
CA ASN A 42 -1.95 -4.90 1.99
C ASN A 42 -2.13 -5.75 3.24
N PHE A 43 -2.02 -7.06 3.07
CA PHE A 43 -2.02 -8.01 4.16
C PHE A 43 -0.68 -8.74 4.17
N THR A 44 0.10 -8.51 5.20
CA THR A 44 1.32 -9.28 5.43
C THR A 44 1.01 -10.50 6.26
N ILE A 45 1.39 -11.66 5.75
CA ILE A 45 1.14 -12.94 6.44
C ILE A 45 1.98 -13.02 7.73
N PRO A 46 1.48 -13.68 8.79
CA PRO A 46 2.15 -13.76 10.10
C PRO A 46 3.55 -14.37 10.09
N ASN A 47 3.88 -15.12 9.05
CA ASN A 47 5.21 -15.75 8.91
C ASN A 47 6.33 -14.76 8.55
N ILE A 48 5.99 -13.58 8.05
CA ILE A 48 6.95 -12.52 7.76
C ILE A 48 7.15 -11.73 9.05
N LYS A 49 8.24 -12.04 9.76
CA LYS A 49 8.55 -11.43 11.06
C LYS A 49 9.33 -10.12 10.95
N SER A 50 9.99 -9.89 9.83
CA SER A 50 10.82 -8.70 9.61
C SER A 50 10.75 -8.23 8.16
N GLY A 51 11.07 -6.97 7.93
CA GLY A 51 11.05 -6.32 6.63
C GLY A 51 9.70 -5.68 6.29
N ILE A 52 9.75 -4.75 5.35
CA ILE A 52 8.57 -4.12 4.78
C ILE A 52 8.28 -4.79 3.44
N PRO A 53 7.07 -5.36 3.24
CA PRO A 53 6.70 -5.96 1.98
C PRO A 53 6.85 -5.00 0.79
N LEU A 54 7.34 -5.51 -0.33
CA LEU A 54 7.54 -4.71 -1.54
C LEU A 54 6.27 -3.99 -1.99
N ARG A 55 5.11 -4.59 -1.76
CA ARG A 55 3.80 -4.00 -2.08
C ARG A 55 3.58 -2.64 -1.42
N ILE A 56 4.08 -2.43 -0.21
CA ILE A 56 3.98 -1.14 0.49
C ILE A 56 4.71 -0.06 -0.32
N TRP A 57 5.93 -0.35 -0.75
CA TRP A 57 6.72 0.56 -1.59
C TRP A 57 6.09 0.82 -2.95
N ASP A 58 5.54 -0.23 -3.57
CA ASP A 58 4.87 -0.13 -4.88
C ASP A 58 3.64 0.78 -4.83
N VAL A 59 2.78 0.60 -3.83
CA VAL A 59 1.55 1.40 -3.68
C VAL A 59 1.90 2.86 -3.38
N LEU A 60 2.77 3.11 -2.41
CA LEU A 60 3.18 4.47 -2.05
C LEU A 60 3.94 5.15 -3.19
N GLY A 61 4.83 4.42 -3.86
CA GLY A 61 5.58 4.91 -5.03
C GLY A 61 4.71 5.24 -6.23
N ALA A 62 3.53 4.63 -6.35
CA ALA A 62 2.53 4.97 -7.36
C ALA A 62 1.59 6.11 -6.92
N GLY A 63 1.72 6.64 -5.71
CA GLY A 63 0.85 7.68 -5.16
C GLY A 63 -0.52 7.15 -4.70
N GLY A 64 -0.61 5.86 -4.39
CA GLY A 64 -1.82 5.23 -3.87
C GLY A 64 -1.97 5.44 -2.35
N PHE A 65 -3.21 5.55 -1.89
CA PHE A 65 -3.52 5.49 -0.46
C PHE A 65 -3.47 4.05 0.03
N LEU A 66 -2.65 3.78 1.03
CA LEU A 66 -2.38 2.45 1.55
C LEU A 66 -2.95 2.24 2.94
N MET A 67 -3.66 1.14 3.13
CA MET A 67 -3.98 0.57 4.42
C MET A 67 -3.33 -0.81 4.55
N THR A 68 -2.58 -1.04 5.63
CA THR A 68 -1.85 -2.28 5.86
C THR A 68 -2.00 -2.76 7.30
N ASN A 69 -1.93 -4.07 7.52
CA ASN A 69 -1.78 -4.55 8.90
C ASN A 69 -0.43 -4.07 9.46
N TYR A 70 -0.40 -3.82 10.78
CA TYR A 70 0.78 -3.30 11.44
C TYR A 70 1.99 -4.24 11.30
N GLN A 71 3.14 -3.64 11.07
CA GLN A 71 4.46 -4.29 11.05
C GLN A 71 5.42 -3.48 11.92
N ALA A 72 6.22 -4.15 12.73
CA ALA A 72 7.14 -3.50 13.68
C ALA A 72 8.15 -2.54 13.03
N GLU A 73 8.45 -2.73 11.76
CA GLU A 73 9.42 -1.92 11.01
C GLU A 73 8.79 -0.73 10.28
N ILE A 74 7.46 -0.65 10.18
CA ILE A 74 6.79 0.50 9.55
C ILE A 74 7.25 1.83 10.18
N PRO A 75 7.31 1.98 11.51
CA PRO A 75 7.71 3.25 12.13
C PRO A 75 9.15 3.68 11.85
N LEU A 76 10.00 2.78 11.35
CA LEU A 76 11.37 3.11 10.95
C LEU A 76 11.43 3.92 9.64
N TYR A 77 10.40 3.80 8.82
CA TYR A 77 10.36 4.38 7.47
C TYR A 77 9.18 5.31 7.24
N PHE A 78 8.05 5.04 7.90
CA PHE A 78 6.80 5.74 7.67
C PHE A 78 6.14 6.13 8.99
N LYS A 79 5.40 7.23 8.96
CA LYS A 79 4.59 7.68 10.08
C LYS A 79 3.13 7.26 9.84
N GLU A 80 2.63 6.38 10.71
CA GLU A 80 1.23 5.95 10.70
C GLU A 80 0.31 7.15 10.90
N GLY A 81 -0.78 7.23 10.15
CA GLY A 81 -1.70 8.36 10.14
C GLY A 81 -1.28 9.53 9.24
N GLU A 82 -0.02 9.60 8.78
CA GLU A 82 0.48 10.67 7.92
C GLU A 82 0.95 10.18 6.55
N ASP A 83 1.62 9.03 6.47
CA ASP A 83 2.19 8.47 5.24
C ASP A 83 1.40 7.26 4.73
N LEU A 84 0.81 6.52 5.65
CA LEU A 84 -0.02 5.33 5.42
C LEU A 84 -0.90 5.09 6.66
N ILE A 85 -1.84 4.16 6.54
CA ILE A 85 -2.72 3.75 7.64
C ILE A 85 -2.46 2.30 8.01
N CYS A 86 -2.30 2.05 9.31
CA CYS A 86 -2.27 0.69 9.84
C CYS A 86 -3.64 0.29 10.38
N PHE A 87 -3.95 -1.00 10.32
CA PHE A 87 -5.15 -1.57 10.95
C PHE A 87 -4.80 -2.80 11.78
N ASP A 88 -5.60 -3.03 12.80
CA ASP A 88 -5.51 -4.19 13.69
C ASP A 88 -6.82 -5.00 13.64
N GLY A 89 -6.84 -6.00 12.77
CA GLY A 89 -8.01 -6.85 12.58
C GLY A 89 -9.05 -6.30 11.59
N VAL A 90 -10.10 -7.10 11.39
CA VAL A 90 -11.10 -6.84 10.35
C VAL A 90 -12.05 -5.71 10.72
N GLU A 91 -12.40 -5.61 12.00
CA GLU A 91 -13.29 -4.58 12.52
C GLU A 91 -12.66 -3.19 12.38
N ASP A 92 -11.42 -3.03 12.80
CA ASP A 92 -10.65 -1.77 12.66
C ASP A 92 -10.43 -1.41 11.18
N LEU A 93 -10.13 -2.41 10.34
CA LEU A 93 -10.05 -2.21 8.89
C LEU A 93 -11.35 -1.67 8.31
N ALA A 94 -12.48 -2.26 8.68
CA ALA A 94 -13.79 -1.86 8.17
C ALA A 94 -14.17 -0.43 8.59
N GLU A 95 -13.92 -0.08 9.84
CA GLU A 95 -14.15 1.26 10.39
C GLU A 95 -13.30 2.31 9.68
N LYS A 96 -11.98 2.09 9.62
CA LYS A 96 -11.04 3.00 8.94
C LYS A 96 -11.33 3.12 7.44
N ALA A 97 -11.64 2.02 6.77
CA ALA A 97 -11.99 2.06 5.36
C ALA A 97 -13.26 2.89 5.11
N GLY A 98 -14.29 2.72 5.95
CA GLY A 98 -15.49 3.55 5.90
C GLY A 98 -15.18 5.03 6.07
N TYR A 99 -14.38 5.36 7.08
CA TYR A 99 -13.95 6.73 7.36
C TYR A 99 -13.24 7.35 6.15
N TYR A 100 -12.19 6.71 5.64
CA TYR A 100 -11.39 7.27 4.55
C TYR A 100 -12.08 7.27 3.18
N LEU A 101 -13.12 6.46 2.98
CA LEU A 101 -13.96 6.56 1.78
C LEU A 101 -14.77 7.86 1.76
N GLU A 102 -15.14 8.39 2.92
CA GLU A 102 -15.88 9.64 3.06
C GLU A 102 -14.96 10.88 3.19
N HIS A 103 -13.71 10.70 3.66
CA HIS A 103 -12.75 11.77 3.89
C HIS A 103 -11.68 11.85 2.78
N GLU A 104 -12.13 12.16 1.57
CA GLU A 104 -11.27 12.17 0.37
C GLU A 104 -10.08 13.10 0.48
N LYS A 105 -10.26 14.28 1.04
CA LYS A 105 -9.16 15.28 1.17
C LYS A 105 -8.02 14.73 2.03
N GLU A 106 -8.34 14.20 3.19
CA GLU A 106 -7.37 13.61 4.11
C GLU A 106 -6.69 12.38 3.50
N ARG A 107 -7.48 11.49 2.87
CA ARG A 107 -6.95 10.33 2.15
C ARG A 107 -5.94 10.72 1.08
N ARG A 108 -6.24 11.74 0.28
CA ARG A 108 -5.32 12.23 -0.77
C ARG A 108 -4.05 12.87 -0.19
N GLU A 109 -4.17 13.56 0.93
CA GLU A 109 -3.02 14.15 1.63
C GLU A 109 -2.07 13.06 2.14
N ILE A 110 -2.59 12.03 2.80
CA ILE A 110 -1.80 10.89 3.27
C ILE A 110 -1.13 10.16 2.11
N ALA A 111 -1.85 9.89 1.02
CA ALA A 111 -1.27 9.27 -0.18
C ALA A 111 -0.12 10.09 -0.77
N ARG A 112 -0.28 11.40 -0.84
CA ARG A 112 0.77 12.32 -1.30
C ARG A 112 1.99 12.30 -0.38
N ASN A 113 1.80 12.34 0.93
CA ASN A 113 2.90 12.30 1.90
C ASN A 113 3.71 11.01 1.78
N GLY A 114 3.04 9.86 1.68
CA GLY A 114 3.69 8.56 1.46
C GLY A 114 4.48 8.53 0.15
N TYR A 115 3.89 9.03 -0.93
CA TYR A 115 4.56 9.13 -2.23
C TYR A 115 5.83 10.00 -2.17
N GLU A 116 5.74 11.21 -1.61
CA GLU A 116 6.89 12.11 -1.53
C GLU A 116 8.02 11.51 -0.68
N LYS A 117 7.69 10.84 0.41
CA LYS A 117 8.68 10.16 1.25
C LYS A 117 9.40 9.05 0.50
N VAL A 118 8.69 8.19 -0.23
CA VAL A 118 9.30 7.14 -1.05
C VAL A 118 10.19 7.73 -2.13
N LYS A 119 9.69 8.73 -2.84
CA LYS A 119 10.41 9.39 -3.93
C LYS A 119 11.71 10.05 -3.48
N GLN A 120 11.69 10.74 -2.34
CA GLN A 120 12.83 11.51 -1.84
C GLN A 120 13.89 10.64 -1.17
N HIS A 121 13.51 9.59 -0.47
CA HIS A 121 14.40 8.85 0.44
C HIS A 121 14.54 7.36 0.15
N HIS A 122 13.67 6.78 -0.65
CA HIS A 122 13.58 5.33 -0.80
C HIS A 122 13.49 4.85 -2.26
N SER A 123 13.90 5.69 -3.20
CA SER A 123 14.02 5.28 -4.61
C SER A 123 15.18 4.28 -4.79
N TYR A 124 15.20 3.56 -5.91
CA TYR A 124 16.33 2.70 -6.26
C TYR A 124 17.65 3.49 -6.34
N VAL A 125 17.59 4.74 -6.80
CA VAL A 125 18.77 5.62 -6.84
C VAL A 125 19.32 5.82 -5.43
N ASN A 126 18.48 6.19 -4.46
CA ASN A 126 18.92 6.34 -3.07
C ASN A 126 19.52 5.06 -2.50
N ARG A 127 18.97 3.88 -2.84
CA ARG A 127 19.48 2.59 -2.38
C ARG A 127 20.86 2.28 -2.97
N ILE A 128 21.03 2.55 -4.27
CA ILE A 128 22.33 2.36 -4.95
C ILE A 128 23.37 3.31 -4.38
N GLU A 129 23.04 4.58 -4.16
CA GLU A 129 23.93 5.56 -3.54
C GLU A 129 24.39 5.07 -2.15
N THR A 130 23.48 4.64 -1.30
CA THR A 130 23.81 4.08 0.03
C THR A 130 24.76 2.87 -0.07
N ILE A 131 24.52 1.96 -1.03
CA ILE A 131 25.40 0.80 -1.24
C ILE A 131 26.80 1.27 -1.64
N LEU A 132 26.91 2.19 -2.61
CA LEU A 132 28.18 2.69 -3.10
C LEU A 132 28.98 3.41 -2.00
N GLU A 133 28.33 4.20 -1.17
CA GLU A 133 28.94 4.85 -0.02
C GLU A 133 29.44 3.85 1.03
N THR A 134 28.73 2.73 1.21
CA THR A 134 29.09 1.71 2.19
C THR A 134 30.29 0.87 1.76
N ILE A 135 30.48 0.64 0.46
CA ILE A 135 31.56 -0.18 -0.10
C ILE A 135 32.77 0.63 -0.57
N ALA A 136 32.64 1.93 -0.65
CA ALA A 136 33.73 2.84 -0.93
C ALA A 136 34.55 3.09 0.37
#